data_026019af2aad21b08ff6aeb2ac2b393d
#
_entry.id   026019af2aad21b08ff6aeb2ac2b393d
#
_cell.length_a   1.000
_cell.length_b   1.000
_cell.length_c   1.000
_cell.angle_alpha   90.00
_cell.angle_beta   90.00
_cell.angle_gamma   90.00
#
_symmetry.space_group_name_H-M   'P 1'
#
loop_
_entity.id
_entity.type
_entity.pdbx_description
1 polymer ?
#
loop_
_entity_poly.entity_id
_entity_poly.type
_entity_poly.pdbx_seq_one_letter_code
_entity_poly.pdbx_strand_id
1 'polypeptide(L)'
;EMVTQGISDKVTLFTMSDFSRTLNPAGVGASAGSDHAWANHLFVLGGSVLGGDFYGTNTSNGTPYPNLTMNGPDDADSGTTARGRWIPTTSVEQYAATLARWYGLPEANMSSVFPNYNNFISTGTNLGFMQP
;
A
#
# COMPACT_ATOMS: atom_id res chain seq x y z
N GLU A 1 -5.63 -22.46 -14.64
CA GLU A 1 -6.57 -23.18 -13.77
C GLU A 1 -7.86 -22.38 -13.55
N MET A 2 -7.80 -21.17 -12.98
CA MET A 2 -8.99 -20.33 -12.68
C MET A 2 -9.81 -19.98 -13.92
N VAL A 3 -9.14 -19.67 -15.03
CA VAL A 3 -9.80 -19.43 -16.33
C VAL A 3 -10.52 -20.70 -16.82
N THR A 4 -9.87 -21.86 -16.73
CA THR A 4 -10.45 -23.15 -17.12
C THR A 4 -11.68 -23.51 -16.29
N GLN A 5 -11.73 -23.09 -15.02
CA GLN A 5 -12.87 -23.30 -14.12
C GLN A 5 -13.95 -22.21 -14.25
N GLY A 6 -13.72 -21.16 -15.02
CA GLY A 6 -14.67 -20.05 -15.18
C GLY A 6 -14.86 -19.20 -13.93
N ILE A 7 -13.84 -19.11 -13.05
CA ILE A 7 -13.87 -18.37 -11.79
C ILE A 7 -12.74 -17.34 -11.66
N SER A 8 -12.06 -17.00 -12.75
CA SER A 8 -10.93 -16.07 -12.72
C SER A 8 -11.30 -14.68 -12.19
N ASP A 9 -12.52 -14.23 -12.43
CA ASP A 9 -13.09 -12.99 -11.95
C ASP A 9 -13.52 -13.01 -10.46
N LYS A 10 -13.57 -14.20 -9.87
CA LYS A 10 -14.00 -14.43 -8.48
C LYS A 10 -12.86 -14.72 -7.52
N VAL A 11 -11.64 -14.77 -8.03
CA VAL A 11 -10.45 -15.09 -7.24
C VAL A 11 -9.44 -13.99 -7.36
N THR A 12 -9.03 -13.44 -6.23
CA THR A 12 -7.98 -12.43 -6.13
C THR A 12 -6.97 -12.86 -5.08
N LEU A 13 -5.71 -12.83 -5.45
CA LEU A 13 -4.56 -13.01 -4.56
C LEU A 13 -3.98 -11.62 -4.26
N PHE A 14 -3.70 -11.38 -3.00
CA PHE A 14 -3.07 -10.14 -2.58
C PHE A 14 -2.03 -10.40 -1.49
N THR A 15 -1.02 -9.54 -1.43
CA THR A 15 -0.02 -9.58 -0.36
C THR A 15 -0.39 -8.60 0.74
N MET A 16 0.06 -8.90 1.95
CA MET A 16 -0.02 -7.99 3.09
C MET A 16 1.29 -8.02 3.87
N SER A 17 1.65 -6.87 4.40
CA SER A 17 2.75 -6.71 5.35
C SER A 17 2.51 -5.45 6.16
N ASP A 18 2.86 -5.49 7.43
CA ASP A 18 2.74 -4.37 8.36
C ASP A 18 4.02 -3.52 8.46
N PHE A 19 5.08 -3.91 7.75
CA PHE A 19 6.33 -3.16 7.72
C PHE A 19 7.12 -3.36 6.44
N SER A 20 8.07 -2.45 6.20
CA SER A 20 9.15 -2.60 5.23
C SER A 20 10.51 -2.50 5.90
N ARG A 21 11.54 -2.24 5.12
CA ARG A 21 12.90 -2.03 5.60
C ARG A 21 13.40 -0.64 5.21
N THR A 22 14.31 -0.11 6.03
CA THR A 22 15.01 1.14 5.69
C THR A 22 15.79 0.97 4.39
N LEU A 23 15.86 2.05 3.58
CA LEU A 23 16.57 2.02 2.29
C LEU A 23 18.08 1.86 2.50
N ASN A 24 18.65 2.63 3.43
CA ASN A 24 20.05 2.49 3.80
C ASN A 24 20.25 1.49 4.92
N PRO A 25 21.28 0.63 4.85
CA PRO A 25 21.57 -0.32 5.90
C PRO A 25 22.03 0.34 7.20
N ALA A 26 21.80 -0.34 8.30
CA ALA A 26 22.42 -0.10 9.59
C ALA A 26 23.72 -0.91 9.69
N GLY A 27 24.79 -0.30 10.17
CA GLY A 27 26.08 -0.95 10.36
C GLY A 27 26.86 -1.19 9.07
N VAL A 28 27.94 -1.95 9.19
CA VAL A 28 28.89 -2.22 8.09
C VAL A 28 29.34 -3.68 8.12
N GLY A 29 29.78 -4.17 6.96
CA GLY A 29 30.33 -5.53 6.84
C GLY A 29 29.30 -6.64 7.16
N ALA A 30 29.74 -7.68 7.81
CA ALA A 30 28.91 -8.86 8.13
C ALA A 30 27.76 -8.58 9.13
N SER A 31 27.83 -7.46 9.86
CA SER A 31 26.77 -7.03 10.79
C SER A 31 25.81 -6.02 10.18
N ALA A 32 25.99 -5.67 8.89
CA ALA A 32 25.06 -4.78 8.21
C ALA A 32 23.67 -5.40 8.13
N GLY A 33 22.66 -4.59 8.39
CA GLY A 33 21.25 -4.98 8.33
C GLY A 33 20.38 -3.80 7.96
N SER A 34 19.08 -3.95 8.03
CA SER A 34 18.13 -2.85 7.88
C SER A 34 17.13 -2.86 9.02
N ASP A 35 16.68 -1.68 9.41
CA ASP A 35 15.66 -1.52 10.44
C ASP A 35 14.26 -1.65 9.85
N HIS A 36 13.26 -1.82 10.70
CA HIS A 36 11.85 -1.76 10.29
C HIS A 36 11.48 -0.34 9.84
N ALA A 37 10.68 -0.27 8.81
CA ALA A 37 10.10 0.95 8.27
C ALA A 37 8.62 0.70 7.91
N TRP A 38 7.88 1.70 7.43
CA TRP A 38 6.43 1.61 7.29
C TRP A 38 5.94 1.37 5.88
N ALA A 39 6.53 2.07 4.90
CA ALA A 39 6.08 1.99 3.52
C ALA A 39 6.50 0.67 2.88
N ASN A 40 5.55 0.01 2.23
CA ASN A 40 5.78 -1.24 1.51
C ASN A 40 5.09 -1.21 0.15
N HIS A 41 5.46 -2.14 -0.72
CA HIS A 41 4.77 -2.43 -1.97
C HIS A 41 3.94 -3.69 -1.79
N LEU A 42 2.67 -3.60 -2.13
CA LEU A 42 1.76 -4.72 -2.06
C LEU A 42 1.33 -5.09 -3.48
N PHE A 43 1.20 -6.39 -3.74
CA PHE A 43 0.79 -6.93 -5.04
C PHE A 43 -0.63 -7.43 -4.97
N VAL A 44 -1.41 -7.17 -6.03
CA VAL A 44 -2.75 -7.72 -6.23
C VAL A 44 -2.81 -8.38 -7.60
N LEU A 45 -3.27 -9.62 -7.64
CA LEU A 45 -3.37 -10.43 -8.85
C LEU A 45 -4.74 -11.11 -8.91
N GLY A 46 -5.42 -11.03 -10.03
CA GLY A 46 -6.73 -11.68 -10.21
C GLY A 46 -7.39 -11.28 -11.52
N GLY A 47 -8.41 -12.00 -11.92
CA GLY A 47 -9.13 -11.70 -13.16
C GLY A 47 -9.94 -10.39 -13.12
N SER A 48 -10.32 -9.96 -11.93
CA SER A 48 -11.01 -8.67 -11.72
C SER A 48 -10.06 -7.53 -11.34
N VAL A 49 -8.74 -7.75 -11.38
CA VAL A 49 -7.77 -6.69 -11.11
C VAL A 49 -7.49 -5.90 -12.39
N LEU A 50 -7.56 -4.59 -12.30
CA LEU A 50 -7.10 -3.66 -13.33
C LEU A 50 -5.57 -3.59 -13.22
N GLY A 51 -4.90 -4.61 -13.73
CA GLY A 51 -3.47 -4.82 -13.57
C GLY A 51 -2.61 -4.00 -14.52
N GLY A 52 -1.29 -4.10 -14.33
CA GLY A 52 -0.30 -3.42 -15.19
C GLY A 52 -0.03 -1.98 -14.78
N ASP A 53 -0.48 -1.55 -13.61
CA ASP A 53 -0.32 -0.19 -13.12
C ASP A 53 0.08 -0.16 -11.63
N PHE A 54 0.43 1.04 -11.16
CA PHE A 54 0.74 1.33 -9.76
C PHE A 54 -0.36 2.21 -9.18
N TYR A 55 -0.86 1.83 -8.03
CA TYR A 55 -1.93 2.50 -7.32
C TYR A 55 -1.44 3.12 -6.02
N GLY A 56 -1.87 4.32 -5.76
CA GLY A 56 -1.49 5.16 -4.63
C GLY A 56 -1.55 6.62 -5.04
N THR A 57 -1.46 7.52 -4.09
CA THR A 57 -1.53 8.95 -4.38
C THR A 57 -0.55 9.72 -3.53
N ASN A 58 0.36 10.43 -4.17
CA ASN A 58 1.15 11.47 -3.54
C ASN A 58 0.77 12.81 -4.18
N THR A 59 0.07 13.63 -3.42
CA THR A 59 -0.41 14.94 -3.89
C THR A 59 0.72 15.95 -4.10
N SER A 60 1.89 15.71 -3.52
CA SER A 60 3.03 16.63 -3.63
C SER A 60 3.85 16.42 -4.90
N ASN A 61 3.88 15.21 -5.46
CA ASN A 61 4.68 14.89 -6.65
C ASN A 61 3.89 14.29 -7.81
N GLY A 62 2.57 14.08 -7.64
CA GLY A 62 1.69 13.55 -8.69
C GLY A 62 1.96 12.09 -9.08
N THR A 63 2.70 11.34 -8.26
CA THR A 63 3.02 9.93 -8.51
C THR A 63 2.41 9.03 -7.43
N PRO A 64 2.33 7.71 -7.65
CA PRO A 64 1.91 6.78 -6.59
C PRO A 64 2.98 6.56 -5.50
N TYR A 65 4.16 7.15 -5.65
CA TYR A 65 5.30 6.94 -4.77
C TYR A 65 5.56 8.11 -3.83
N PRO A 66 6.09 7.87 -2.62
CA PRO A 66 6.63 8.92 -1.78
C PRO A 66 7.84 9.59 -2.45
N ASN A 67 8.19 10.78 -2.00
CA ASN A 67 9.45 11.41 -2.38
C ASN A 67 10.62 10.65 -1.72
N LEU A 68 11.46 10.00 -2.51
CA LEU A 68 12.57 9.17 -2.04
C LEU A 68 13.85 9.97 -1.72
N THR A 69 13.75 11.25 -1.50
CA THR A 69 14.88 12.07 -1.06
C THR A 69 15.13 11.84 0.44
N MET A 70 16.34 11.40 0.78
CA MET A 70 16.75 11.28 2.19
C MET A 70 16.61 12.62 2.91
N ASN A 71 16.09 12.61 4.12
CA ASN A 71 15.68 13.82 4.86
C ASN A 71 14.64 14.68 4.13
N GLY A 72 13.99 14.11 3.11
CA GLY A 72 12.93 14.78 2.35
C GLY A 72 11.59 14.77 3.10
N PRO A 73 10.54 15.34 2.49
CA PRO A 73 9.25 15.50 3.15
C PRO A 73 8.56 14.18 3.51
N ASP A 74 8.88 13.11 2.80
CA ASP A 74 8.26 11.78 2.99
C ASP A 74 9.17 10.80 3.73
N ASP A 75 10.37 11.24 4.17
CA ASP A 75 11.25 10.46 5.03
C ASP A 75 10.92 10.76 6.50
N ALA A 76 10.50 9.74 7.24
CA ALA A 76 10.21 9.87 8.66
C ALA A 76 11.47 9.92 9.53
N ASP A 77 12.63 9.55 8.98
CA ASP A 77 13.92 9.79 9.62
C ASP A 77 14.38 11.22 9.38
N SER A 78 15.24 11.72 10.26
CA SER A 78 15.79 13.06 10.12
C SER A 78 17.27 13.11 10.50
N GLY A 79 17.97 14.12 9.99
CA GLY A 79 19.36 14.39 10.30
C GLY A 79 20.35 13.44 9.62
N THR A 80 21.55 13.37 10.17
CA THR A 80 22.69 12.63 9.58
C THR A 80 22.53 11.10 9.66
N THR A 81 21.54 10.61 10.40
CA THR A 81 21.26 9.19 10.58
C THR A 81 20.04 8.72 9.79
N ALA A 82 19.51 9.57 8.93
CA ALA A 82 18.37 9.20 8.08
C ALA A 82 18.72 8.00 7.20
N ARG A 83 17.81 7.00 7.20
CA ARG A 83 17.98 5.75 6.47
C ARG A 83 16.90 5.48 5.45
N GLY A 84 15.96 6.42 5.29
CA GLY A 84 14.81 6.29 4.41
C GLY A 84 13.75 5.37 5.00
N ARG A 85 13.00 5.90 5.96
CA ARG A 85 11.72 5.36 6.46
C ARG A 85 10.60 6.13 5.82
N TRP A 86 10.28 5.74 4.60
CA TRP A 86 9.30 6.45 3.80
C TRP A 86 7.90 6.37 4.40
N ILE A 87 7.20 7.51 4.41
CA ILE A 87 5.79 7.58 4.74
C ILE A 87 5.01 7.06 3.52
N PRO A 88 4.13 6.06 3.69
CA PRO A 88 3.38 5.52 2.55
C PRO A 88 2.41 6.55 1.98
N THR A 89 2.18 6.49 0.69
CA THR A 89 1.21 7.35 -0.03
C THR A 89 -0.24 6.89 0.13
N THR A 90 -0.42 5.69 0.67
CA THR A 90 -1.72 5.01 0.77
C THR A 90 -1.77 4.25 2.09
N SER A 91 -2.89 4.34 2.79
CA SER A 91 -3.10 3.58 4.03
C SER A 91 -3.50 2.13 3.76
N VAL A 92 -3.28 1.28 4.76
CA VAL A 92 -3.77 -0.10 4.75
C VAL A 92 -5.30 -0.16 4.66
N GLU A 93 -6.00 0.81 5.26
CA GLU A 93 -7.46 0.91 5.18
C GLU A 93 -7.94 1.20 3.75
N GLN A 94 -7.29 2.07 3.00
CA GLN A 94 -7.64 2.34 1.60
C GLN A 94 -7.43 1.10 0.73
N TYR A 95 -6.31 0.41 0.92
CA TYR A 95 -6.01 -0.84 0.23
C TYR A 95 -7.03 -1.93 0.56
N ALA A 96 -7.23 -2.20 1.84
CA ALA A 96 -8.14 -3.25 2.31
C ALA A 96 -9.61 -2.93 1.99
N ALA A 97 -10.04 -1.67 2.10
CA ALA A 97 -11.39 -1.25 1.73
C ALA A 97 -11.68 -1.44 0.24
N THR A 98 -10.70 -1.24 -0.64
CA THR A 98 -10.85 -1.52 -2.06
C THR A 98 -11.13 -3.00 -2.31
N LEU A 99 -10.38 -3.90 -1.67
CA LEU A 99 -10.59 -5.34 -1.74
C LEU A 99 -11.93 -5.77 -1.10
N ALA A 100 -12.25 -5.21 0.06
CA ALA A 100 -13.50 -5.52 0.77
C ALA A 100 -14.74 -5.10 -0.03
N ARG A 101 -14.67 -3.96 -0.71
CA ARG A 101 -15.73 -3.47 -1.58
C ARG A 101 -15.96 -4.43 -2.76
N TRP A 102 -14.89 -4.87 -3.41
CA TRP A 102 -14.96 -5.88 -4.46
C TRP A 102 -15.54 -7.20 -3.93
N TYR A 103 -15.19 -7.60 -2.71
CA TYR A 103 -15.73 -8.82 -2.07
C TYR A 103 -17.19 -8.69 -1.67
N GLY A 104 -17.79 -7.51 -1.73
CA GLY A 104 -19.20 -7.25 -1.46
C GLY A 104 -19.50 -6.63 -0.10
N LEU A 105 -18.51 -6.12 0.63
CA LEU A 105 -18.77 -5.38 1.87
C LEU A 105 -19.46 -4.04 1.54
N PRO A 106 -20.69 -3.80 2.07
CA PRO A 106 -21.40 -2.54 1.84
C PRO A 106 -20.65 -1.33 2.42
N GLU A 107 -20.71 -0.21 1.73
CA GLU A 107 -20.08 1.05 2.15
C GLU A 107 -20.44 1.44 3.59
N ALA A 108 -21.70 1.29 3.96
CA ALA A 108 -22.19 1.60 5.31
C ALA A 108 -21.51 0.78 6.43
N ASN A 109 -20.90 -0.36 6.09
CA ASN A 109 -20.25 -1.24 7.06
C ASN A 109 -18.72 -1.07 7.08
N MET A 110 -18.15 -0.24 6.21
CA MET A 110 -16.70 -0.09 6.08
C MET A 110 -16.05 0.37 7.39
N SER A 111 -16.61 1.38 8.06
CA SER A 111 -16.08 1.90 9.32
C SER A 111 -16.20 0.93 10.50
N SER A 112 -17.08 -0.06 10.41
CA SER A 112 -17.19 -1.11 11.43
C SER A 112 -16.09 -2.18 11.29
N VAL A 113 -15.58 -2.37 10.07
CA VAL A 113 -14.49 -3.33 9.76
C VAL A 113 -13.14 -2.65 9.83
N PHE A 114 -13.04 -1.41 9.38
CA PHE A 114 -11.81 -0.63 9.30
C PHE A 114 -11.90 0.59 10.23
N PRO A 115 -11.36 0.54 11.45
CA PRO A 115 -11.55 1.60 12.47
C PRO A 115 -11.10 2.98 12.03
N ASN A 116 -10.05 3.08 11.18
CA ASN A 116 -9.51 4.34 10.70
C ASN A 116 -10.08 4.78 9.34
N TYR A 117 -11.05 4.04 8.80
CA TYR A 117 -11.62 4.28 7.47
C TYR A 117 -12.03 5.74 7.26
N ASN A 118 -12.69 6.33 8.25
CA ASN A 118 -13.21 7.69 8.15
C ASN A 118 -12.12 8.76 8.04
N ASN A 119 -10.88 8.47 8.44
CA ASN A 119 -9.75 9.39 8.32
C ASN A 119 -9.32 9.59 6.85
N PHE A 120 -9.71 8.68 5.96
CA PHE A 120 -9.28 8.67 4.56
C PHE A 120 -10.39 9.01 3.56
N ILE A 121 -11.59 9.38 4.02
CA ILE A 121 -12.72 9.71 3.12
C ILE A 121 -12.36 10.88 2.19
N SER A 122 -11.70 11.90 2.69
CA SER A 122 -11.30 13.09 1.91
C SER A 122 -10.22 12.80 0.86
N THR A 123 -9.41 11.77 1.07
CA THR A 123 -8.34 11.37 0.15
C THR A 123 -8.72 10.20 -0.77
N GLY A 124 -9.92 9.67 -0.59
CA GLY A 124 -10.44 8.53 -1.35
C GLY A 124 -10.15 7.20 -0.66
N THR A 125 -11.21 6.42 -0.46
CA THR A 125 -11.16 5.10 0.20
C THR A 125 -11.22 3.94 -0.80
N ASN A 126 -11.27 4.24 -2.10
CA ASN A 126 -11.20 3.26 -3.19
C ASN A 126 -10.04 3.61 -4.11
N LEU A 127 -9.06 2.74 -4.19
CA LEU A 127 -7.88 2.93 -5.02
C LEU A 127 -8.13 2.61 -6.50
N GLY A 128 -9.25 1.99 -6.84
CA GLY A 128 -9.67 1.75 -8.22
C GLY A 128 -8.96 0.59 -8.93
N PHE A 129 -8.19 -0.24 -8.24
CA PHE A 129 -7.50 -1.38 -8.86
C PHE A 129 -8.38 -2.62 -9.06
N MET A 130 -9.61 -2.62 -8.59
CA MET A 130 -10.58 -3.70 -8.83
C MET A 130 -11.65 -3.23 -9.82
N GLN A 131 -12.04 -4.14 -10.71
CA GLN A 131 -13.23 -3.94 -11.56
C GLN A 131 -14.48 -3.81 -10.68
N PRO A 132 -15.45 -2.99 -11.11
CA PRO A 132 -16.75 -2.84 -10.43
C PRO A 132 -17.51 -4.16 -10.29
#